data_b59f3084ca21e27476a815febb61f196
#
_entry.id   b59f3084ca21e27476a815febb61f196
#
_cell.length_a   1.000
_cell.length_b   1.000
_cell.length_c   1.000
_cell.angle_alpha   90.00
_cell.angle_beta   90.00
_cell.angle_gamma   90.00
#
_symmetry.space_group_name_H-M   'P 1'
#
loop_
_entity.id
_entity.type
_entity.pdbx_description
1 polymer ?
#
loop_
_entity_poly.entity_id
_entity_poly.type
_entity_poly.pdbx_seq_one_letter_code
_entity_poly.pdbx_strand_id
1 'polypeptide(L)'
;MGISVADVGLFVVLVQTPLGYSMPQQCQNSVSLTLTPTPMPRPIHATIHTDALRHNLQRMRQAAPDSRVWAVVKANAYGHGIERAFEGLRGADGFALLDLTEAERVRALGWRGPILLLEGVFEVRDLERCSRLDLWHTVHCEEQIDMLAMHKTNVPQRVFLKMNSGMNRLGFTPDRYRAAWTRLNALPQVDEISLMTHFSDADGTKGVVQQMAVFEQTTRDLPGERTVGNSAATLRFGANALEADLATPAALVAADWVRPGIAVYGSAPDFPAHSALQWGLQPTMSLRAKIIGVQQLQAGDTVGYGSSFVAEGPLRIGVVACGYADGYPRHCSTGTPVLVGGVATRMVGRVSMDMITVDLGPVPAAGFGSEVTLWGQASSGTVLPIDDVARAAGTVGYELMCALAQRVPTAAI
;
A
#
# COMPACT_ATOMS: atom_id res chain seq x y z
N MET A 1 4.92 -12.74 45.68
CA MET A 1 4.65 -14.01 44.99
C MET A 1 4.79 -13.74 43.49
N GLY A 2 5.94 -14.13 42.94
CA GLY A 2 6.23 -13.93 41.52
C GLY A 2 5.74 -15.15 40.74
N ILE A 3 5.21 -14.92 39.55
CA ILE A 3 4.94 -15.95 38.54
C ILE A 3 5.92 -15.73 37.42
N SER A 4 6.81 -16.71 37.25
CA SER A 4 7.83 -16.83 36.21
C SER A 4 7.18 -17.21 34.88
N VAL A 5 7.59 -16.55 33.79
CA VAL A 5 7.30 -16.95 32.41
C VAL A 5 8.33 -18.01 32.01
N ALA A 6 7.86 -19.18 31.61
CA ALA A 6 8.70 -20.30 31.21
C ALA A 6 9.18 -20.17 29.78
N ASP A 7 10.48 -20.37 29.61
CA ASP A 7 11.24 -20.45 28.36
C ASP A 7 10.74 -21.58 27.45
N VAL A 8 10.60 -21.30 26.17
CA VAL A 8 10.52 -22.31 25.11
C VAL A 8 11.94 -22.66 24.70
N GLY A 9 12.47 -23.74 25.24
CA GLY A 9 13.82 -24.21 24.98
C GLY A 9 13.99 -24.80 23.58
N LEU A 10 14.95 -24.26 22.87
CA LEU A 10 15.49 -24.83 21.63
C LEU A 10 16.44 -25.99 22.07
N PHE A 11 16.05 -27.23 21.84
CA PHE A 11 16.93 -28.37 22.06
C PHE A 11 17.91 -28.51 20.88
N VAL A 12 19.17 -28.07 21.08
CA VAL A 12 20.28 -28.45 20.22
C VAL A 12 20.92 -29.70 20.80
N VAL A 13 20.75 -30.83 20.13
CA VAL A 13 21.46 -32.07 20.49
C VAL A 13 22.87 -32.02 19.89
N LEU A 14 23.85 -31.70 20.71
CA LEU A 14 25.28 -31.89 20.37
C LEU A 14 25.64 -33.38 20.55
N VAL A 15 25.78 -34.09 19.46
CA VAL A 15 26.39 -35.42 19.45
C VAL A 15 27.89 -35.24 19.35
N GLN A 16 28.63 -35.50 20.44
CA GLN A 16 30.09 -35.66 20.42
C GLN A 16 30.45 -37.00 19.77
N THR A 17 31.17 -36.98 18.65
CA THR A 17 31.85 -38.17 18.12
C THR A 17 33.31 -38.09 18.44
N PRO A 18 33.95 -39.23 18.85
CA PRO A 18 35.42 -39.28 19.10
C PRO A 18 36.18 -39.40 17.74
N LEU A 19 37.31 -38.77 17.75
CA LEU A 19 38.47 -38.78 16.89
C LEU A 19 38.56 -39.79 15.72
N GLY A 20 38.80 -39.22 14.53
CA GLY A 20 39.69 -39.77 13.50
C GLY A 20 39.04 -40.57 12.39
N TYR A 21 38.51 -39.90 11.38
CA TYR A 21 38.52 -40.40 9.99
C TYR A 21 38.47 -39.23 9.01
N SER A 22 39.37 -39.24 8.05
CA SER A 22 39.42 -38.30 6.91
C SER A 22 38.18 -38.48 6.00
N MET A 23 37.42 -37.40 5.78
CA MET A 23 36.29 -37.40 4.86
C MET A 23 36.75 -37.30 3.41
N PRO A 24 36.18 -38.10 2.47
CA PRO A 24 36.37 -37.90 1.03
C PRO A 24 35.60 -36.65 0.59
N GLN A 25 36.27 -35.86 -0.26
CA GLN A 25 35.64 -34.81 -1.08
C GLN A 25 34.61 -35.45 -2.03
N GLN A 26 33.31 -35.34 -1.70
CA GLN A 26 32.18 -35.33 -2.65
C GLN A 26 30.87 -35.50 -1.87
N CYS A 27 30.25 -34.38 -1.51
CA CYS A 27 28.81 -34.23 -1.32
C CYS A 27 28.48 -32.75 -1.13
N GLN A 28 28.61 -31.97 -2.20
CA GLN A 28 27.91 -30.72 -2.35
C GLN A 28 26.50 -31.04 -2.91
N ASN A 29 25.66 -31.64 -2.12
CA ASN A 29 24.23 -31.66 -2.39
C ASN A 29 23.64 -30.45 -1.72
N SER A 30 23.41 -29.40 -2.51
CA SER A 30 22.51 -28.32 -2.17
C SER A 30 21.12 -28.92 -1.96
N VAL A 31 20.71 -29.09 -0.71
CA VAL A 31 19.32 -29.39 -0.36
C VAL A 31 18.52 -28.14 -0.70
N SER A 32 17.97 -28.12 -1.91
CA SER A 32 16.92 -27.19 -2.26
C SER A 32 15.70 -27.55 -1.39
N LEU A 33 15.50 -26.80 -0.31
CA LEU A 33 14.27 -26.82 0.45
C LEU A 33 13.19 -26.18 -0.46
N THR A 34 12.59 -27.01 -1.32
CA THR A 34 11.28 -26.72 -1.89
C THR A 34 10.31 -26.69 -0.71
N LEU A 35 10.00 -25.51 -0.24
CA LEU A 35 8.88 -25.29 0.67
C LEU A 35 7.62 -25.70 -0.09
N THR A 36 7.19 -26.96 0.09
CA THR A 36 5.85 -27.38 -0.31
C THR A 36 4.89 -26.47 0.47
N PRO A 37 3.94 -25.80 -0.19
CA PRO A 37 2.99 -24.97 0.52
C PRO A 37 2.27 -25.85 1.55
N THR A 38 2.41 -25.53 2.84
CA THR A 38 1.66 -26.17 3.91
C THR A 38 0.18 -26.03 3.56
N PRO A 39 -0.61 -27.10 3.59
CA PRO A 39 -2.04 -27.01 3.29
C PRO A 39 -2.66 -25.95 4.20
N MET A 40 -3.32 -24.96 3.60
CA MET A 40 -3.93 -23.84 4.33
C MET A 40 -5.08 -24.36 5.19
N PRO A 41 -5.02 -24.21 6.52
CA PRO A 41 -6.04 -24.77 7.40
C PRO A 41 -7.40 -24.07 7.26
N ARG A 42 -7.43 -22.82 6.80
CA ARG A 42 -8.65 -22.05 6.48
C ARG A 42 -8.71 -21.70 5.00
N PRO A 43 -9.89 -21.81 4.36
CA PRO A 43 -10.04 -21.58 2.92
C PRO A 43 -10.18 -20.07 2.60
N ILE A 44 -9.18 -19.29 2.97
CA ILE A 44 -9.02 -17.88 2.64
C ILE A 44 -7.61 -17.63 2.14
N HIS A 45 -7.43 -16.80 1.13
CA HIS A 45 -6.12 -16.39 0.62
C HIS A 45 -6.18 -15.04 -0.09
N ALA A 46 -5.06 -14.35 -0.09
CA ALA A 46 -4.84 -13.17 -0.90
C ALA A 46 -3.87 -13.48 -2.04
N THR A 47 -4.15 -12.92 -3.21
CA THR A 47 -3.28 -13.03 -4.39
C THR A 47 -2.82 -11.63 -4.77
N ILE A 48 -1.51 -11.45 -4.93
CA ILE A 48 -0.90 -10.23 -5.43
C ILE A 48 -0.57 -10.42 -6.90
N HIS A 49 -1.14 -9.56 -7.75
CA HIS A 49 -0.99 -9.62 -9.20
C HIS A 49 0.18 -8.72 -9.64
N THR A 50 1.34 -9.33 -9.85
CA THR A 50 2.60 -8.62 -10.19
C THR A 50 2.49 -7.87 -11.52
N ASP A 51 1.82 -8.46 -12.51
CA ASP A 51 1.61 -7.82 -13.80
C ASP A 51 0.67 -6.62 -13.73
N ALA A 52 -0.33 -6.66 -12.84
CA ALA A 52 -1.21 -5.52 -12.59
C ALA A 52 -0.44 -4.35 -11.94
N LEU A 53 0.48 -4.61 -11.00
CA LEU A 53 1.37 -3.59 -10.44
C LEU A 53 2.21 -2.93 -11.55
N ARG A 54 2.81 -3.73 -12.42
CA ARG A 54 3.60 -3.26 -13.56
C ARG A 54 2.75 -2.42 -14.52
N HIS A 55 1.55 -2.88 -14.85
CA HIS A 55 0.60 -2.16 -15.69
C HIS A 55 0.23 -0.80 -15.06
N ASN A 56 -0.13 -0.77 -13.79
CA ASN A 56 -0.53 0.46 -13.11
C ASN A 56 0.64 1.46 -13.00
N LEU A 57 1.85 0.99 -12.74
CA LEU A 57 3.05 1.82 -12.78
C LEU A 57 3.24 2.45 -14.17
N GLN A 58 3.04 1.67 -15.24
CA GLN A 58 3.11 2.16 -16.61
C GLN A 58 2.02 3.20 -16.91
N ARG A 59 0.82 3.04 -16.35
CA ARG A 59 -0.24 4.06 -16.44
C ARG A 59 0.19 5.39 -15.79
N MET A 60 0.88 5.34 -14.65
CA MET A 60 1.42 6.55 -14.02
C MET A 60 2.49 7.23 -14.87
N ARG A 61 3.37 6.46 -15.51
CA ARG A 61 4.36 6.98 -16.45
C ARG A 61 3.70 7.65 -17.67
N GLN A 62 2.64 7.05 -18.20
CA GLN A 62 1.87 7.64 -19.32
C GLN A 62 1.16 8.95 -18.93
N ALA A 63 0.71 9.06 -17.67
CA ALA A 63 0.08 10.28 -17.18
C ALA A 63 1.10 11.41 -16.91
N ALA A 64 2.36 11.07 -16.61
CA ALA A 64 3.43 12.01 -16.34
C ALA A 64 4.69 11.64 -17.16
N PRO A 65 4.66 11.77 -18.51
CA PRO A 65 5.71 11.24 -19.39
C PRO A 65 7.08 11.92 -19.20
N ASP A 66 7.08 13.17 -18.78
CA ASP A 66 8.30 13.96 -18.58
C ASP A 66 8.83 13.88 -17.14
N SER A 67 8.14 13.15 -16.26
CA SER A 67 8.51 13.02 -14.85
C SER A 67 9.06 11.64 -14.55
N ARG A 68 10.01 11.58 -13.62
CA ARG A 68 10.41 10.33 -12.95
C ARG A 68 9.35 9.92 -11.92
N VAL A 69 9.22 8.63 -11.68
CA VAL A 69 8.18 8.08 -10.83
C VAL A 69 8.78 7.45 -9.57
N TRP A 70 8.41 8.02 -8.42
CA TRP A 70 8.56 7.37 -7.13
C TRP A 70 7.42 6.36 -6.93
N ALA A 71 7.69 5.04 -7.00
CA ALA A 71 6.71 4.06 -6.52
C ALA A 71 6.65 4.13 -4.99
N VAL A 72 5.49 4.55 -4.46
CA VAL A 72 5.30 4.65 -3.01
C VAL A 72 4.98 3.28 -2.43
N VAL A 73 5.90 2.71 -1.64
CA VAL A 73 5.82 1.35 -1.08
C VAL A 73 5.75 1.29 0.45
N LYS A 74 5.41 2.40 1.08
CA LYS A 74 5.19 2.47 2.54
C LYS A 74 4.10 1.52 3.01
N ALA A 75 4.05 1.25 4.31
CA ALA A 75 3.11 0.33 4.94
C ALA A 75 3.16 -1.08 4.29
N ASN A 76 4.38 -1.60 4.15
CA ASN A 76 4.63 -2.91 3.54
C ASN A 76 4.02 -3.02 2.12
N ALA A 77 4.29 -1.99 1.28
CA ALA A 77 3.71 -1.86 -0.06
C ALA A 77 2.17 -1.88 -0.02
N TYR A 78 1.56 -1.01 0.81
CA TYR A 78 0.10 -0.96 1.00
C TYR A 78 -0.49 -2.34 1.33
N GLY A 79 0.16 -3.10 2.21
CA GLY A 79 -0.27 -4.44 2.62
C GLY A 79 0.05 -5.58 1.64
N HIS A 80 0.55 -5.28 0.45
CA HIS A 80 0.90 -6.31 -0.56
C HIS A 80 2.12 -7.14 -0.16
N GLY A 81 3.01 -6.57 0.68
CA GLY A 81 4.33 -7.10 0.98
C GLY A 81 5.37 -6.57 0.00
N ILE A 82 6.43 -5.93 0.52
CA ILE A 82 7.48 -5.33 -0.29
C ILE A 82 8.10 -6.36 -1.23
N GLU A 83 8.41 -7.55 -0.74
CA GLU A 83 9.03 -8.62 -1.53
C GLU A 83 8.14 -9.09 -2.68
N ARG A 84 6.83 -9.17 -2.44
CA ARG A 84 5.85 -9.59 -3.46
C ARG A 84 5.58 -8.50 -4.50
N ALA A 85 5.58 -7.24 -4.09
CA ALA A 85 5.33 -6.12 -4.99
C ALA A 85 6.57 -5.70 -5.80
N PHE A 86 7.77 -6.03 -5.33
CA PHE A 86 9.04 -5.53 -5.86
C PHE A 86 9.20 -5.74 -7.36
N GLU A 87 8.98 -6.97 -7.86
CA GLU A 87 9.17 -7.27 -9.28
C GLU A 87 8.19 -6.53 -10.19
N GLY A 88 6.95 -6.31 -9.72
CA GLY A 88 5.97 -5.50 -10.45
C GLY A 88 6.32 -4.02 -10.50
N LEU A 89 7.02 -3.52 -9.47
CA LEU A 89 7.38 -2.11 -9.32
C LEU A 89 8.82 -1.80 -9.73
N ARG A 90 9.61 -2.79 -10.11
CA ARG A 90 11.04 -2.64 -10.46
C ARG A 90 11.31 -1.67 -11.60
N GLY A 91 10.30 -1.37 -12.43
CA GLY A 91 10.37 -0.37 -13.50
C GLY A 91 10.20 1.09 -13.03
N ALA A 92 10.06 1.37 -11.73
CA ALA A 92 10.06 2.73 -11.19
C ALA A 92 11.44 3.39 -11.28
N ASP A 93 11.50 4.72 -11.18
CA ASP A 93 12.77 5.44 -11.12
C ASP A 93 13.32 5.52 -9.69
N GLY A 94 12.45 5.35 -8.70
CA GLY A 94 12.79 5.28 -7.29
C GLY A 94 11.67 4.68 -6.45
N PHE A 95 12.00 4.28 -5.24
CA PHE A 95 11.03 3.86 -4.23
C PHE A 95 10.87 4.92 -3.15
N ALA A 96 9.64 5.17 -2.70
CA ALA A 96 9.35 6.09 -1.60
C ALA A 96 8.60 5.37 -0.48
N LEU A 97 9.08 5.52 0.75
CA LEU A 97 8.59 4.81 1.93
C LEU A 97 8.80 5.64 3.19
N LEU A 98 8.56 5.09 4.37
CA LEU A 98 8.70 5.82 5.64
C LEU A 98 9.76 5.21 6.56
N ASP A 99 9.87 3.90 6.59
CA ASP A 99 10.61 3.15 7.59
C ASP A 99 11.97 2.69 7.06
N LEU A 100 13.01 2.82 7.87
CA LEU A 100 14.37 2.38 7.54
C LEU A 100 14.47 0.87 7.35
N THR A 101 13.66 0.09 8.06
CA THR A 101 13.57 -1.37 7.87
C THR A 101 12.96 -1.73 6.53
N GLU A 102 11.96 -0.99 6.07
CA GLU A 102 11.42 -1.15 4.72
C GLU A 102 12.48 -0.82 3.65
N ALA A 103 13.28 0.25 3.86
CA ALA A 103 14.39 0.60 2.97
C ALA A 103 15.46 -0.50 2.92
N GLU A 104 15.82 -1.09 4.05
CA GLU A 104 16.75 -2.23 4.13
C GLU A 104 16.22 -3.44 3.34
N ARG A 105 14.92 -3.75 3.45
CA ARG A 105 14.28 -4.82 2.68
C ARG A 105 14.36 -4.55 1.17
N VAL A 106 14.06 -3.33 0.72
CA VAL A 106 14.18 -2.94 -0.70
C VAL A 106 15.63 -3.07 -1.19
N ARG A 107 16.62 -2.65 -0.39
CA ARG A 107 18.04 -2.84 -0.71
C ARG A 107 18.45 -4.31 -0.77
N ALA A 108 17.96 -5.14 0.14
CA ALA A 108 18.19 -6.57 0.19
C ALA A 108 17.64 -7.31 -1.04
N LEU A 109 16.56 -6.81 -1.64
CA LEU A 109 16.01 -7.31 -2.91
C LEU A 109 16.85 -6.92 -4.15
N GLY A 110 17.97 -6.21 -3.95
CA GLY A 110 18.91 -5.85 -5.01
C GLY A 110 18.63 -4.49 -5.66
N TRP A 111 17.72 -3.68 -5.14
CA TRP A 111 17.51 -2.33 -5.65
C TRP A 111 18.73 -1.45 -5.42
N ARG A 112 19.19 -0.75 -6.47
CA ARG A 112 20.35 0.17 -6.41
C ARG A 112 19.98 1.62 -6.76
N GLY A 113 18.74 1.85 -7.23
CA GLY A 113 18.22 3.19 -7.53
C GLY A 113 17.88 3.97 -6.26
N PRO A 114 17.38 5.20 -6.42
CA PRO A 114 17.00 6.07 -5.32
C PRO A 114 15.93 5.46 -4.40
N ILE A 115 16.02 5.72 -3.09
CA ILE A 115 14.99 5.45 -2.09
C ILE A 115 14.78 6.72 -1.28
N LEU A 116 13.52 7.17 -1.17
CA LEU A 116 13.14 8.40 -0.47
C LEU A 116 12.35 8.07 0.82
N LEU A 117 12.83 8.57 1.95
CA LEU A 117 12.08 8.61 3.21
C LEU A 117 11.14 9.82 3.22
N LEU A 118 9.82 9.58 3.12
CA LEU A 118 8.80 10.64 2.94
C LEU A 118 8.54 11.49 4.19
N GLU A 119 8.99 11.05 5.36
CA GLU A 119 8.88 11.76 6.64
C GLU A 119 10.26 12.13 7.21
N GLY A 120 11.33 11.74 6.52
CA GLY A 120 12.70 12.01 6.96
C GLY A 120 13.14 11.08 8.09
N VAL A 121 13.99 11.61 8.98
CA VAL A 121 14.57 10.89 10.11
C VAL A 121 14.04 11.43 11.42
N PHE A 122 14.02 10.59 12.45
CA PHE A 122 13.51 10.95 13.78
C PHE A 122 14.61 11.06 14.83
N GLU A 123 15.80 10.53 14.54
CA GLU A 123 16.98 10.60 15.42
C GLU A 123 18.25 10.83 14.59
N VAL A 124 19.24 11.48 15.19
CA VAL A 124 20.55 11.76 14.54
C VAL A 124 21.24 10.48 14.06
N ARG A 125 21.12 9.38 14.81
CA ARG A 125 21.71 8.09 14.45
C ARG A 125 21.10 7.47 13.17
N ASP A 126 19.88 7.87 12.80
CA ASP A 126 19.23 7.38 11.58
C ASP A 126 19.91 7.92 10.32
N LEU A 127 20.54 9.09 10.40
CA LEU A 127 21.32 9.68 9.31
C LEU A 127 22.52 8.82 8.90
N GLU A 128 23.12 8.09 9.86
CA GLU A 128 24.18 7.14 9.56
C GLU A 128 23.65 5.97 8.72
N ARG A 129 22.43 5.48 9.04
CA ARG A 129 21.76 4.45 8.22
C ARG A 129 21.38 5.00 6.85
N CYS A 130 20.93 6.26 6.77
CA CYS A 130 20.67 6.91 5.49
C CYS A 130 21.92 6.97 4.62
N SER A 131 23.06 7.36 5.18
CA SER A 131 24.36 7.36 4.46
C SER A 131 24.74 5.96 3.97
N ARG A 132 24.65 4.95 4.85
CA ARG A 132 25.03 3.56 4.54
C ARG A 132 24.14 2.93 3.46
N LEU A 133 22.87 3.27 3.45
CA LEU A 133 21.87 2.72 2.52
C LEU A 133 21.65 3.61 1.30
N ASP A 134 22.38 4.73 1.16
CA ASP A 134 22.19 5.73 0.10
C ASP A 134 20.72 6.15 -0.02
N LEU A 135 20.16 6.66 1.08
CA LEU A 135 18.78 7.11 1.13
C LEU A 135 18.69 8.63 0.97
N TRP A 136 17.69 9.05 0.22
CA TRP A 136 17.25 10.43 0.19
C TRP A 136 16.17 10.60 1.25
N HIS A 137 16.09 11.77 1.90
CA HIS A 137 15.11 11.93 2.95
C HIS A 137 14.48 13.33 2.95
N THR A 138 13.24 13.37 3.42
CA THR A 138 12.48 14.62 3.56
C THR A 138 12.95 15.37 4.81
N VAL A 139 13.00 16.71 4.70
CA VAL A 139 13.18 17.64 5.81
C VAL A 139 11.94 18.54 5.89
N HIS A 140 11.27 18.54 7.02
CA HIS A 140 9.97 19.20 7.18
C HIS A 140 9.85 20.04 8.47
N CYS A 141 10.87 20.04 9.32
CA CYS A 141 10.93 20.82 10.57
C CYS A 141 12.37 21.22 10.91
N GLU A 142 12.53 22.18 11.82
CA GLU A 142 13.84 22.71 12.23
C GLU A 142 14.69 21.63 12.90
N GLU A 143 14.09 20.77 13.69
CA GLU A 143 14.76 19.68 14.41
C GLU A 143 15.51 18.76 13.46
N GLN A 144 14.96 18.49 12.27
CA GLN A 144 15.64 17.69 11.26
C GLN A 144 16.82 18.42 10.63
N ILE A 145 16.75 19.76 10.49
CA ILE A 145 17.90 20.57 10.07
C ILE A 145 19.00 20.54 11.15
N ASP A 146 18.62 20.62 12.44
CA ASP A 146 19.55 20.52 13.54
C ASP A 146 20.22 19.15 13.62
N MET A 147 19.46 18.06 13.37
CA MET A 147 20.00 16.70 13.28
C MET A 147 21.06 16.58 12.17
N LEU A 148 20.79 17.15 10.98
CA LEU A 148 21.75 17.20 9.89
C LEU A 148 23.02 17.99 10.27
N ALA A 149 22.85 19.15 10.88
CA ALA A 149 23.97 19.98 11.32
C ALA A 149 24.88 19.28 12.35
N MET A 150 24.27 18.44 13.23
CA MET A 150 25.00 17.65 14.22
C MET A 150 25.64 16.38 13.65
N HIS A 151 25.17 15.91 12.49
CA HIS A 151 25.63 14.66 11.90
C HIS A 151 27.04 14.79 11.33
N LYS A 152 27.96 13.97 11.85
CA LYS A 152 29.34 13.90 11.37
C LYS A 152 29.43 12.84 10.26
N THR A 153 29.39 13.28 9.01
CA THR A 153 29.51 12.40 7.86
C THR A 153 30.46 12.95 6.82
N ASN A 154 31.13 12.05 6.10
CA ASN A 154 31.89 12.37 4.89
C ASN A 154 31.08 12.11 3.60
N VAL A 155 29.82 11.65 3.75
CA VAL A 155 28.91 11.40 2.64
C VAL A 155 27.76 12.39 2.75
N PRO A 156 27.75 13.46 1.95
CA PRO A 156 26.66 14.42 1.96
C PRO A 156 25.30 13.77 1.63
N GLN A 157 24.23 14.33 2.21
CA GLN A 157 22.87 13.79 2.10
C GLN A 157 22.10 14.55 1.02
N ARG A 158 21.25 13.82 0.28
CA ARG A 158 20.25 14.42 -0.60
C ARG A 158 18.93 14.57 0.13
N VAL A 159 18.37 15.76 0.16
CA VAL A 159 17.18 16.07 0.93
C VAL A 159 16.06 16.64 0.08
N PHE A 160 14.82 16.34 0.48
CA PHE A 160 13.61 16.95 -0.05
C PHE A 160 13.05 17.92 0.99
N LEU A 161 13.24 19.23 0.77
CA LEU A 161 12.66 20.23 1.65
C LEU A 161 11.17 20.33 1.41
N LYS A 162 10.38 20.00 2.44
CA LYS A 162 8.93 19.91 2.32
C LYS A 162 8.25 21.19 2.78
N MET A 163 7.37 21.72 1.91
CA MET A 163 6.49 22.83 2.18
C MET A 163 5.10 22.38 2.59
N ASN A 164 4.54 23.03 3.58
CA ASN A 164 3.10 23.01 3.84
C ASN A 164 2.43 24.13 3.00
N SER A 165 1.96 23.76 1.81
CA SER A 165 1.27 24.70 0.92
C SER A 165 -0.24 24.77 1.16
N GLY A 166 -0.75 24.10 2.23
CA GLY A 166 -2.17 24.16 2.60
C GLY A 166 -2.76 22.84 3.15
N MET A 167 -2.00 21.72 3.15
CA MET A 167 -2.48 20.45 3.72
C MET A 167 -2.46 20.45 5.26
N ASN A 168 -1.63 21.27 5.91
CA ASN A 168 -1.53 21.42 7.35
C ASN A 168 -1.22 20.13 8.12
N ARG A 169 -0.34 19.28 7.56
CA ARG A 169 0.11 18.04 8.19
C ARG A 169 1.59 18.08 8.55
N LEU A 170 2.47 18.26 7.58
CA LEU A 170 3.94 18.36 7.73
C LEU A 170 4.49 19.35 6.72
N GLY A 171 5.60 20.01 7.05
CA GLY A 171 6.32 20.91 6.16
C GLY A 171 6.46 22.32 6.74
N PHE A 172 7.44 23.05 6.27
CA PHE A 172 7.64 24.46 6.60
C PHE A 172 6.52 25.31 6.00
N THR A 173 6.04 26.28 6.74
CA THR A 173 5.11 27.28 6.20
C THR A 173 5.79 28.14 5.14
N PRO A 174 5.06 28.74 4.18
CA PRO A 174 5.67 29.52 3.09
C PRO A 174 6.62 30.63 3.55
N ASP A 175 6.28 31.31 4.65
CA ASP A 175 7.10 32.38 5.27
C ASP A 175 8.42 31.87 5.84
N ARG A 176 8.48 30.60 6.31
CA ARG A 176 9.69 30.00 6.90
C ARG A 176 10.49 29.17 5.89
N TYR A 177 9.91 28.81 4.76
CA TYR A 177 10.49 27.87 3.81
C TYR A 177 11.84 28.32 3.26
N ARG A 178 11.95 29.59 2.85
CA ARG A 178 13.21 30.14 2.31
C ARG A 178 14.32 30.19 3.35
N ALA A 179 14.00 30.48 4.60
CA ALA A 179 14.98 30.46 5.70
C ALA A 179 15.49 29.02 5.94
N ALA A 180 14.59 28.03 5.93
CA ALA A 180 14.95 26.62 6.04
C ALA A 180 15.83 26.17 4.87
N TRP A 181 15.50 26.56 3.64
CA TRP A 181 16.32 26.30 2.47
C TRP A 181 17.73 26.89 2.61
N THR A 182 17.83 28.14 3.04
CA THR A 182 19.13 28.81 3.24
C THR A 182 19.97 28.10 4.30
N ARG A 183 19.35 27.69 5.42
CA ARG A 183 20.03 26.88 6.45
C ARG A 183 20.58 25.58 5.90
N LEU A 184 19.74 24.80 5.19
CA LEU A 184 20.14 23.52 4.60
C LEU A 184 21.27 23.68 3.58
N ASN A 185 21.18 24.70 2.72
CA ASN A 185 22.18 24.98 1.69
C ASN A 185 23.54 25.41 2.25
N ALA A 186 23.57 25.87 3.48
CA ALA A 186 24.80 26.21 4.17
C ALA A 186 25.48 25.02 4.89
N LEU A 187 24.81 23.87 4.97
CA LEU A 187 25.33 22.70 5.67
C LEU A 187 26.21 21.86 4.73
N PRO A 188 27.48 21.59 5.10
CA PRO A 188 28.34 20.70 4.33
C PRO A 188 27.87 19.24 4.29
N GLN A 189 26.91 18.90 5.16
CA GLN A 189 26.26 17.59 5.19
C GLN A 189 25.18 17.42 4.11
N VAL A 190 24.80 18.49 3.41
CA VAL A 190 23.75 18.48 2.38
C VAL A 190 24.39 18.68 1.01
N ASP A 191 24.16 17.74 0.10
CA ASP A 191 24.66 17.77 -1.28
C ASP A 191 23.66 18.43 -2.23
N GLU A 192 22.39 18.01 -2.12
CA GLU A 192 21.33 18.44 -3.01
C GLU A 192 20.02 18.68 -2.24
N ILE A 193 19.34 19.77 -2.58
CA ILE A 193 18.05 20.13 -2.01
C ILE A 193 17.00 20.10 -3.12
N SER A 194 16.10 19.13 -3.07
CA SER A 194 14.90 19.08 -3.90
C SER A 194 13.72 19.72 -3.17
N LEU A 195 12.74 20.22 -3.92
CA LEU A 195 11.60 20.98 -3.39
C LEU A 195 10.35 20.12 -3.44
N MET A 196 9.62 20.01 -2.32
CA MET A 196 8.47 19.14 -2.17
C MET A 196 7.26 19.84 -1.58
N THR A 197 6.07 19.50 -2.08
CA THR A 197 4.80 19.72 -1.37
C THR A 197 3.88 18.49 -1.52
N HIS A 198 2.70 18.54 -0.92
CA HIS A 198 1.67 17.52 -1.05
C HIS A 198 0.29 18.15 -1.05
N PHE A 199 -0.53 17.79 -2.03
CA PHE A 199 -1.87 18.34 -2.20
C PHE A 199 -2.86 17.67 -1.26
N SER A 200 -3.75 18.48 -0.70
CA SER A 200 -4.80 18.03 0.22
C SER A 200 -6.08 17.61 -0.48
N ASP A 201 -6.34 18.15 -1.67
CA ASP A 201 -7.63 18.04 -2.36
C ASP A 201 -7.48 17.80 -3.88
N ALA A 202 -6.39 17.11 -4.29
CA ALA A 202 -6.18 16.78 -5.69
C ALA A 202 -7.26 15.84 -6.26
N ASP A 203 -7.92 15.09 -5.39
CA ASP A 203 -9.07 14.20 -5.66
C ASP A 203 -10.42 14.90 -5.52
N GLY A 204 -10.47 16.09 -4.92
CA GLY A 204 -11.69 16.83 -4.63
C GLY A 204 -11.94 18.03 -5.56
N THR A 205 -12.92 18.84 -5.17
CA THR A 205 -13.40 19.98 -5.96
C THR A 205 -12.52 21.23 -5.87
N LYS A 206 -11.72 21.39 -4.81
CA LYS A 206 -10.79 22.52 -4.67
C LYS A 206 -9.60 22.39 -5.61
N GLY A 207 -9.27 21.16 -6.00
CA GLY A 207 -8.15 20.88 -6.87
C GLY A 207 -6.79 21.27 -6.27
N VAL A 208 -5.85 21.68 -7.13
CA VAL A 208 -4.45 21.93 -6.76
C VAL A 208 -3.99 23.37 -6.98
N VAL A 209 -4.78 24.20 -7.69
CA VAL A 209 -4.37 25.52 -8.20
C VAL A 209 -3.83 26.43 -7.10
N GLN A 210 -4.57 26.56 -6.00
CA GLN A 210 -4.15 27.44 -4.89
C GLN A 210 -2.87 26.96 -4.22
N GLN A 211 -2.75 25.65 -3.95
CA GLN A 211 -1.56 25.08 -3.34
C GLN A 211 -0.34 25.16 -4.26
N MET A 212 -0.54 25.01 -5.58
CA MET A 212 0.53 25.21 -6.56
C MET A 212 0.98 26.66 -6.61
N ALA A 213 0.06 27.62 -6.64
CA ALA A 213 0.41 29.06 -6.64
C ALA A 213 1.26 29.42 -5.41
N VAL A 214 0.89 28.93 -4.22
CA VAL A 214 1.68 29.12 -2.99
C VAL A 214 3.07 28.50 -3.11
N PHE A 215 3.15 27.25 -3.63
CA PHE A 215 4.41 26.56 -3.81
C PHE A 215 5.32 27.27 -4.80
N GLU A 216 4.83 27.64 -5.98
CA GLU A 216 5.58 28.32 -7.03
C GLU A 216 6.07 29.72 -6.60
N GLN A 217 5.19 30.49 -5.97
CA GLN A 217 5.56 31.82 -5.47
C GLN A 217 6.68 31.71 -4.43
N THR A 218 6.59 30.74 -3.52
CA THR A 218 7.57 30.60 -2.43
C THR A 218 8.90 30.03 -2.93
N THR A 219 8.85 29.11 -3.93
CA THR A 219 10.04 28.45 -4.47
C THR A 219 10.63 29.14 -5.68
N ARG A 220 10.08 30.32 -6.09
CA ARG A 220 10.62 31.07 -7.22
C ARG A 220 12.12 31.31 -7.03
N ASP A 221 12.89 31.03 -8.07
CA ASP A 221 14.35 31.18 -8.13
C ASP A 221 15.14 30.28 -7.16
N LEU A 222 14.50 29.37 -6.42
CA LEU A 222 15.21 28.34 -5.70
C LEU A 222 15.57 27.19 -6.67
N PRO A 223 16.87 26.80 -6.69
CA PRO A 223 17.30 25.65 -7.47
C PRO A 223 16.83 24.34 -6.82
N GLY A 224 16.84 23.28 -7.60
CA GLY A 224 16.54 21.91 -7.16
C GLY A 224 15.36 21.31 -7.88
N GLU A 225 15.34 19.98 -7.93
CA GLU A 225 14.24 19.21 -8.52
C GLU A 225 12.96 19.37 -7.72
N ARG A 226 11.82 19.23 -8.40
CA ARG A 226 10.50 19.43 -7.80
C ARG A 226 9.71 18.14 -7.76
N THR A 227 8.99 17.91 -6.67
CA THR A 227 8.07 16.80 -6.53
C THR A 227 6.78 17.23 -5.84
N VAL A 228 5.68 17.20 -6.58
CA VAL A 228 4.37 17.72 -6.12
C VAL A 228 3.23 16.71 -6.29
N GLY A 229 3.17 15.97 -7.43
CA GLY A 229 2.05 15.10 -7.78
C GLY A 229 1.94 13.84 -6.90
N ASN A 230 0.77 13.64 -6.28
CA ASN A 230 0.32 12.35 -5.75
C ASN A 230 -0.47 11.58 -6.83
N SER A 231 -1.08 10.43 -6.52
CA SER A 231 -1.88 9.64 -7.48
C SER A 231 -2.99 10.45 -8.15
N ALA A 232 -3.76 11.20 -7.36
CA ALA A 232 -4.88 12.00 -7.87
C ALA A 232 -4.38 13.11 -8.80
N ALA A 233 -3.38 13.88 -8.36
CA ALA A 233 -2.81 14.94 -9.18
C ALA A 233 -2.22 14.40 -10.48
N THR A 234 -1.51 13.27 -10.42
CA THR A 234 -0.89 12.64 -11.60
C THR A 234 -1.92 12.20 -12.64
N LEU A 235 -3.05 11.62 -12.19
CA LEU A 235 -4.10 11.15 -13.11
C LEU A 235 -5.00 12.30 -13.60
N ARG A 236 -5.46 13.16 -12.70
CA ARG A 236 -6.46 14.19 -13.05
C ARG A 236 -5.88 15.37 -13.83
N PHE A 237 -4.61 15.69 -13.62
CA PHE A 237 -3.95 16.84 -14.24
C PHE A 237 -2.77 16.44 -15.12
N GLY A 238 -2.58 15.14 -15.36
CA GLY A 238 -1.54 14.61 -16.22
C GLY A 238 -1.93 14.57 -17.71
N ALA A 239 -1.04 14.05 -18.55
CA ALA A 239 -1.19 14.00 -20.00
C ALA A 239 -2.42 13.21 -20.50
N ASN A 240 -2.91 12.25 -19.69
CA ASN A 240 -4.04 11.38 -20.03
C ASN A 240 -5.22 11.58 -19.05
N ALA A 241 -5.46 12.81 -18.62
CA ALA A 241 -6.61 13.16 -17.78
C ALA A 241 -7.92 12.83 -18.52
N LEU A 242 -8.90 12.30 -17.78
CA LEU A 242 -10.23 11.97 -18.34
C LEU A 242 -11.05 13.22 -18.64
N GLU A 243 -10.83 14.27 -17.87
CA GLU A 243 -11.45 15.57 -18.04
C GLU A 243 -10.36 16.63 -18.19
N ALA A 244 -10.49 17.50 -19.19
CA ALA A 244 -9.57 18.60 -19.36
C ALA A 244 -9.89 19.67 -18.30
N ASP A 245 -9.10 19.77 -17.26
CA ASP A 245 -9.11 20.92 -16.37
C ASP A 245 -8.30 22.06 -17.00
N LEU A 246 -9.00 22.94 -17.71
CA LEU A 246 -8.39 24.10 -18.38
C LEU A 246 -7.81 25.12 -17.38
N ALA A 247 -8.19 25.04 -16.10
CA ALA A 247 -7.69 25.93 -15.07
C ALA A 247 -6.34 25.46 -14.49
N THR A 248 -6.01 24.17 -14.64
CA THR A 248 -4.76 23.59 -14.16
C THR A 248 -3.99 22.98 -15.32
N PRO A 249 -3.08 23.70 -15.96
CA PRO A 249 -2.23 23.13 -17.00
C PRO A 249 -1.47 21.91 -16.48
N ALA A 250 -1.39 20.84 -17.26
CA ALA A 250 -0.65 19.62 -16.94
C ALA A 250 0.80 19.91 -16.48
N ALA A 251 1.43 20.94 -17.06
CA ALA A 251 2.77 21.41 -16.70
C ALA A 251 2.88 21.89 -15.24
N LEU A 252 1.79 22.29 -14.58
CA LEU A 252 1.84 22.75 -13.17
C LEU A 252 2.01 21.58 -12.19
N VAL A 253 1.55 20.38 -12.56
CA VAL A 253 1.68 19.17 -11.71
C VAL A 253 2.74 18.20 -12.22
N ALA A 254 3.16 18.34 -13.48
CA ALA A 254 4.30 17.66 -14.06
C ALA A 254 5.57 18.33 -13.55
N ALA A 255 6.13 17.76 -12.50
CA ALA A 255 7.42 18.16 -11.92
C ALA A 255 8.48 17.10 -12.28
N ASP A 256 9.72 17.28 -11.83
CA ASP A 256 10.79 16.30 -12.10
C ASP A 256 10.44 14.91 -11.58
N TRP A 257 9.63 14.85 -10.52
CA TRP A 257 9.16 13.60 -9.91
C TRP A 257 7.67 13.65 -9.54
N VAL A 258 6.98 12.55 -9.81
CA VAL A 258 5.64 12.25 -9.26
C VAL A 258 5.72 11.11 -8.23
N ARG A 259 4.77 11.10 -7.27
CA ARG A 259 4.74 10.14 -6.16
C ARG A 259 3.40 9.39 -6.11
N PRO A 260 3.06 8.60 -7.13
CA PRO A 260 1.85 7.79 -7.08
C PRO A 260 1.97 6.71 -6.01
N GLY A 261 0.90 6.56 -5.24
CA GLY A 261 0.70 5.48 -4.27
C GLY A 261 -0.48 4.63 -4.70
N ILE A 262 -1.67 4.98 -4.25
CA ILE A 262 -2.87 4.13 -4.37
C ILE A 262 -3.20 3.69 -5.79
N ALA A 263 -3.01 4.55 -6.78
CA ALA A 263 -3.27 4.21 -8.17
C ALA A 263 -2.38 3.07 -8.66
N VAL A 264 -1.15 2.97 -8.18
CA VAL A 264 -0.24 1.85 -8.49
C VAL A 264 -0.80 0.54 -7.94
N TYR A 265 -1.59 0.60 -6.87
CA TYR A 265 -2.24 -0.56 -6.24
C TYR A 265 -3.68 -0.82 -6.75
N GLY A 266 -4.12 -0.12 -7.80
CA GLY A 266 -5.34 -0.44 -8.54
C GLY A 266 -6.64 0.03 -7.88
N SER A 267 -6.57 1.03 -6.99
CA SER A 267 -7.72 1.73 -6.43
C SER A 267 -7.75 3.16 -6.98
N ALA A 268 -8.93 3.67 -7.30
CA ALA A 268 -9.09 5.01 -7.86
C ALA A 268 -8.86 6.07 -6.77
N PRO A 269 -7.99 7.07 -7.02
CA PRO A 269 -7.70 8.07 -5.99
C PRO A 269 -8.84 9.05 -5.74
N ASP A 270 -9.80 9.17 -6.67
CA ASP A 270 -10.91 10.12 -6.69
C ASP A 270 -12.28 9.41 -6.74
N PHE A 271 -12.35 8.13 -6.36
CA PHE A 271 -13.61 7.41 -6.26
C PHE A 271 -14.57 8.12 -5.26
N PRO A 272 -15.87 8.31 -5.55
CA PRO A 272 -16.62 7.71 -6.65
C PRO A 272 -16.72 8.54 -7.94
N ALA A 273 -15.99 9.66 -8.06
CA ALA A 273 -16.05 10.48 -9.28
C ALA A 273 -15.63 9.66 -10.51
N HIS A 274 -14.53 8.92 -10.38
CA HIS A 274 -14.08 7.97 -11.40
C HIS A 274 -13.75 6.62 -10.74
N SER A 275 -13.99 5.55 -11.48
CA SER A 275 -13.61 4.19 -11.08
C SER A 275 -12.16 3.88 -11.49
N ALA A 276 -11.57 2.87 -10.85
CA ALA A 276 -10.27 2.34 -11.26
C ALA A 276 -10.23 1.92 -12.75
N LEU A 277 -11.32 1.34 -13.24
CA LEU A 277 -11.44 0.94 -14.65
C LEU A 277 -11.40 2.15 -15.61
N GLN A 278 -12.09 3.25 -15.28
CA GLN A 278 -12.04 4.47 -16.10
C GLN A 278 -10.62 5.05 -16.18
N TRP A 279 -9.86 4.98 -15.07
CA TRP A 279 -8.44 5.35 -15.07
C TRP A 279 -7.53 4.33 -15.77
N GLY A 280 -8.08 3.19 -16.22
CA GLY A 280 -7.30 2.09 -16.82
C GLY A 280 -6.44 1.34 -15.81
N LEU A 281 -6.82 1.34 -14.54
CA LEU A 281 -6.12 0.63 -13.47
C LEU A 281 -6.64 -0.81 -13.33
N GLN A 282 -5.74 -1.72 -12.96
CA GLN A 282 -6.03 -3.12 -12.71
C GLN A 282 -5.92 -3.44 -11.22
N PRO A 283 -6.79 -4.32 -10.67
CA PRO A 283 -6.69 -4.73 -9.27
C PRO A 283 -5.39 -5.51 -9.04
N THR A 284 -4.61 -5.08 -8.07
CA THR A 284 -3.31 -5.67 -7.74
C THR A 284 -3.37 -6.68 -6.61
N MET A 285 -4.48 -6.68 -5.86
CA MET A 285 -4.76 -7.62 -4.79
C MET A 285 -6.15 -8.22 -4.96
N SER A 286 -6.25 -9.54 -4.84
CA SER A 286 -7.53 -10.24 -4.74
C SER A 286 -7.62 -10.96 -3.41
N LEU A 287 -8.66 -10.70 -2.61
CA LEU A 287 -8.98 -11.47 -1.41
C LEU A 287 -10.13 -12.42 -1.73
N ARG A 288 -9.86 -13.72 -1.58
CA ARG A 288 -10.82 -14.78 -1.88
C ARG A 288 -10.93 -15.74 -0.69
N ALA A 289 -12.15 -16.22 -0.47
CA ALA A 289 -12.45 -17.23 0.54
C ALA A 289 -13.43 -18.25 -0.04
N LYS A 290 -13.87 -19.23 0.77
CA LYS A 290 -14.87 -20.22 0.37
C LYS A 290 -16.04 -20.22 1.33
N ILE A 291 -17.18 -20.67 0.82
CA ILE A 291 -18.36 -21.00 1.62
C ILE A 291 -18.04 -22.26 2.45
N ILE A 292 -18.22 -22.16 3.76
CA ILE A 292 -17.99 -23.24 4.73
C ILE A 292 -19.28 -23.79 5.36
N GLY A 293 -20.41 -23.20 5.03
CA GLY A 293 -21.73 -23.63 5.49
C GLY A 293 -22.83 -22.96 4.70
N VAL A 294 -24.00 -23.58 4.64
CA VAL A 294 -25.19 -23.02 3.98
C VAL A 294 -26.37 -23.15 4.94
N GLN A 295 -27.18 -22.10 5.04
CA GLN A 295 -28.42 -22.10 5.82
C GLN A 295 -29.60 -21.72 4.94
N GLN A 296 -30.75 -22.28 5.28
CA GLN A 296 -32.05 -21.95 4.69
C GLN A 296 -32.84 -21.14 5.72
N LEU A 297 -33.20 -19.93 5.38
CA LEU A 297 -33.99 -19.04 6.23
C LEU A 297 -35.44 -19.00 5.77
N GLN A 298 -36.34 -18.81 6.73
CA GLN A 298 -37.74 -18.48 6.50
C GLN A 298 -37.99 -16.99 6.82
N ALA A 299 -39.18 -16.51 6.42
CA ALA A 299 -39.58 -15.15 6.79
C ALA A 299 -39.51 -14.97 8.31
N GLY A 300 -38.88 -13.89 8.77
CA GLY A 300 -38.71 -13.58 10.19
C GLY A 300 -37.40 -14.12 10.80
N ASP A 301 -36.69 -15.04 10.14
CA ASP A 301 -35.38 -15.50 10.63
C ASP A 301 -34.35 -14.39 10.58
N THR A 302 -33.44 -14.39 11.54
CA THR A 302 -32.41 -13.36 11.68
C THR A 302 -31.01 -13.89 11.43
N VAL A 303 -30.06 -13.01 11.05
CA VAL A 303 -28.66 -13.38 10.76
C VAL A 303 -27.69 -12.62 11.64
N GLY A 304 -26.80 -13.36 12.29
CA GLY A 304 -25.60 -12.88 12.95
C GLY A 304 -25.86 -12.11 14.25
N TYR A 305 -24.79 -11.47 14.75
CA TYR A 305 -24.83 -10.73 16.02
C TYR A 305 -25.79 -9.54 15.98
N GLY A 306 -26.63 -9.45 17.00
CA GLY A 306 -27.62 -8.38 17.16
C GLY A 306 -28.79 -8.50 16.21
N SER A 307 -28.96 -9.65 15.52
CA SER A 307 -30.10 -9.90 14.64
C SER A 307 -30.41 -8.75 13.67
N SER A 308 -29.36 -8.12 13.16
CA SER A 308 -29.47 -6.88 12.36
C SER A 308 -30.04 -7.08 10.96
N PHE A 309 -30.08 -8.30 10.49
CA PHE A 309 -30.74 -8.70 9.25
C PHE A 309 -31.90 -9.62 9.58
N VAL A 310 -33.06 -9.35 8.99
CA VAL A 310 -34.27 -10.17 9.09
C VAL A 310 -34.65 -10.61 7.68
N ALA A 311 -34.83 -11.91 7.47
CA ALA A 311 -35.28 -12.43 6.19
C ALA A 311 -36.75 -12.08 5.96
N GLU A 312 -37.06 -11.44 4.83
CA GLU A 312 -38.43 -11.07 4.45
C GLU A 312 -39.21 -12.26 3.88
N GLY A 313 -38.52 -13.31 3.47
CA GLY A 313 -39.06 -14.53 2.89
C GLY A 313 -38.02 -15.65 2.89
N PRO A 314 -38.29 -16.78 2.22
CA PRO A 314 -37.32 -17.86 2.08
C PRO A 314 -36.02 -17.32 1.45
N LEU A 315 -34.90 -17.50 2.14
CA LEU A 315 -33.60 -17.01 1.72
C LEU A 315 -32.55 -18.08 1.99
N ARG A 316 -31.69 -18.32 1.01
CA ARG A 316 -30.53 -19.18 1.15
C ARG A 316 -29.28 -18.36 1.34
N ILE A 317 -28.54 -18.61 2.41
CA ILE A 317 -27.31 -17.87 2.72
C ILE A 317 -26.11 -18.79 2.80
N GLY A 318 -24.93 -18.26 2.44
CA GLY A 318 -23.62 -18.92 2.57
C GLY A 318 -22.83 -18.28 3.73
N VAL A 319 -22.27 -19.12 4.59
CA VAL A 319 -21.29 -18.70 5.59
C VAL A 319 -19.90 -18.80 4.97
N VAL A 320 -19.14 -17.71 4.97
CA VAL A 320 -17.85 -17.56 4.30
C VAL A 320 -16.73 -17.49 5.33
N ALA A 321 -15.61 -18.18 5.07
CA ALA A 321 -14.44 -18.22 5.95
C ALA A 321 -13.60 -16.92 5.87
N CYS A 322 -14.19 -15.79 6.18
CA CYS A 322 -13.53 -14.48 6.27
C CYS A 322 -14.23 -13.61 7.29
N GLY A 323 -13.48 -12.88 8.12
CA GLY A 323 -14.02 -11.93 9.07
C GLY A 323 -13.04 -10.82 9.41
N TYR A 324 -13.35 -10.00 10.45
CA TYR A 324 -12.51 -8.85 10.74
C TYR A 324 -11.10 -9.20 11.26
N ALA A 325 -10.89 -10.40 11.79
CA ALA A 325 -9.55 -10.86 12.17
C ALA A 325 -8.69 -11.26 10.96
N ASP A 326 -9.28 -11.37 9.77
CA ASP A 326 -8.57 -11.55 8.50
C ASP A 326 -8.24 -10.19 7.83
N GLY A 327 -8.73 -9.08 8.42
CA GLY A 327 -8.60 -7.73 7.87
C GLY A 327 -9.83 -7.25 7.09
N TYR A 328 -10.92 -8.04 7.04
CA TYR A 328 -12.15 -7.59 6.40
C TYR A 328 -12.87 -6.54 7.27
N PRO A 329 -13.34 -5.41 6.72
CA PRO A 329 -13.83 -4.31 7.55
C PRO A 329 -15.02 -4.71 8.44
N ARG A 330 -14.88 -4.49 9.75
CA ARG A 330 -15.96 -4.75 10.72
C ARG A 330 -17.21 -3.91 10.47
N HIS A 331 -17.04 -2.76 9.81
CA HIS A 331 -18.10 -1.79 9.50
C HIS A 331 -18.93 -2.19 8.27
N CYS A 332 -18.51 -3.15 7.47
CA CYS A 332 -19.33 -3.68 6.39
C CYS A 332 -20.67 -4.19 6.94
N SER A 333 -21.74 -3.81 6.27
CA SER A 333 -23.12 -4.13 6.64
C SER A 333 -23.83 -4.89 5.53
N THR A 334 -25.06 -5.29 5.78
CA THR A 334 -25.96 -5.84 4.75
C THR A 334 -25.94 -4.94 3.51
N GLY A 335 -25.76 -5.54 2.34
CA GLY A 335 -25.66 -4.84 1.07
C GLY A 335 -24.24 -4.64 0.56
N THR A 336 -23.20 -4.86 1.38
CA THR A 336 -21.80 -4.84 0.91
C THR A 336 -21.61 -5.84 -0.23
N PRO A 337 -21.07 -5.41 -1.39
CA PRO A 337 -20.93 -6.29 -2.56
C PRO A 337 -19.90 -7.38 -2.33
N VAL A 338 -20.18 -8.58 -2.86
CA VAL A 338 -19.27 -9.73 -2.96
C VAL A 338 -19.55 -10.46 -4.27
N LEU A 339 -18.59 -11.28 -4.74
CA LEU A 339 -18.88 -12.21 -5.86
C LEU A 339 -18.88 -13.64 -5.33
N VAL A 340 -19.87 -14.42 -5.72
CA VAL A 340 -19.90 -15.86 -5.48
C VAL A 340 -19.78 -16.58 -6.82
N GLY A 341 -18.70 -17.35 -7.02
CA GLY A 341 -18.42 -17.96 -8.33
C GLY A 341 -18.31 -16.94 -9.48
N GLY A 342 -17.94 -15.69 -9.19
CA GLY A 342 -17.87 -14.60 -10.16
C GLY A 342 -19.20 -13.87 -10.41
N VAL A 343 -20.29 -14.28 -9.77
CA VAL A 343 -21.62 -13.62 -9.86
C VAL A 343 -21.79 -12.65 -8.71
N ALA A 344 -22.23 -11.44 -9.01
CA ALA A 344 -22.42 -10.38 -8.02
C ALA A 344 -23.59 -10.73 -7.08
N THR A 345 -23.34 -10.61 -5.80
CA THR A 345 -24.32 -10.70 -4.72
C THR A 345 -23.92 -9.78 -3.57
N ARG A 346 -24.49 -9.99 -2.40
CA ARG A 346 -24.29 -9.10 -1.23
C ARG A 346 -24.03 -9.86 0.05
N MET A 347 -23.35 -9.21 0.96
CA MET A 347 -23.26 -9.62 2.35
C MET A 347 -24.61 -9.38 3.05
N VAL A 348 -24.99 -10.24 3.99
CA VAL A 348 -26.15 -10.11 4.87
C VAL A 348 -25.73 -10.22 6.32
N GLY A 349 -26.30 -9.38 7.20
CA GLY A 349 -25.97 -9.32 8.61
C GLY A 349 -24.67 -8.53 8.86
N ARG A 350 -23.99 -8.84 9.97
CA ARG A 350 -22.76 -8.18 10.43
C ARG A 350 -21.54 -9.07 10.26
N VAL A 351 -20.39 -8.44 10.02
CA VAL A 351 -19.09 -9.14 10.01
C VAL A 351 -18.77 -9.68 11.41
N SER A 352 -18.49 -10.97 11.50
CA SER A 352 -17.97 -11.64 12.70
C SER A 352 -16.44 -11.67 12.69
N MET A 353 -15.82 -12.19 13.77
CA MET A 353 -14.36 -12.28 13.87
C MET A 353 -13.77 -13.08 12.71
N ASP A 354 -14.38 -14.21 12.37
CA ASP A 354 -13.83 -15.20 11.43
C ASP A 354 -14.76 -15.52 10.26
N MET A 355 -15.97 -14.96 10.23
CA MET A 355 -17.00 -15.30 9.25
C MET A 355 -17.82 -14.10 8.82
N ILE A 356 -18.28 -14.14 7.58
CA ILE A 356 -19.36 -13.30 7.04
C ILE A 356 -20.44 -14.19 6.45
N THR A 357 -21.61 -13.64 6.22
CA THR A 357 -22.71 -14.31 5.53
C THR A 357 -23.06 -13.59 4.25
N VAL A 358 -23.37 -14.35 3.20
CA VAL A 358 -23.69 -13.83 1.86
C VAL A 358 -25.00 -14.42 1.34
N ASP A 359 -25.72 -13.60 0.58
CA ASP A 359 -26.96 -13.99 -0.08
C ASP A 359 -26.66 -14.93 -1.27
N LEU A 360 -27.25 -16.14 -1.30
CA LEU A 360 -27.10 -17.11 -2.39
C LEU A 360 -28.29 -17.13 -3.36
N GLY A 361 -29.27 -16.26 -3.19
CA GLY A 361 -30.41 -16.14 -4.10
C GLY A 361 -30.00 -16.00 -5.57
N PRO A 362 -29.08 -15.07 -5.90
CA PRO A 362 -28.60 -14.91 -7.28
C PRO A 362 -27.78 -16.10 -7.81
N VAL A 363 -27.31 -16.99 -6.93
CA VAL A 363 -26.39 -18.08 -7.29
C VAL A 363 -26.89 -19.43 -6.72
N PRO A 364 -28.01 -19.95 -7.22
CA PRO A 364 -28.66 -21.13 -6.65
C PRO A 364 -27.81 -22.41 -6.68
N ALA A 365 -26.84 -22.49 -7.58
CA ALA A 365 -25.91 -23.63 -7.67
C ALA A 365 -24.75 -23.54 -6.65
N ALA A 366 -24.52 -22.37 -6.02
CA ALA A 366 -23.43 -22.21 -5.07
C ALA A 366 -23.72 -22.94 -3.76
N GLY A 367 -22.68 -23.46 -3.10
CA GLY A 367 -22.77 -24.19 -1.85
C GLY A 367 -21.43 -24.32 -1.15
N PHE A 368 -21.31 -25.30 -0.26
CA PHE A 368 -20.05 -25.58 0.42
C PHE A 368 -18.89 -25.71 -0.56
N GLY A 369 -17.79 -25.01 -0.30
CA GLY A 369 -16.59 -25.00 -1.14
C GLY A 369 -16.63 -23.99 -2.31
N SER A 370 -17.77 -23.35 -2.61
CA SER A 370 -17.84 -22.30 -3.65
C SER A 370 -16.96 -21.11 -3.30
N GLU A 371 -16.27 -20.57 -4.30
CA GLU A 371 -15.42 -19.38 -4.15
C GLU A 371 -16.24 -18.12 -3.88
N VAL A 372 -15.77 -17.30 -2.96
CA VAL A 372 -16.28 -15.96 -2.70
C VAL A 372 -15.13 -14.97 -2.85
N THR A 373 -15.28 -14.02 -3.77
CA THR A 373 -14.34 -12.90 -3.92
C THR A 373 -14.83 -11.71 -3.11
N LEU A 374 -14.00 -11.24 -2.22
CA LEU A 374 -14.28 -10.16 -1.28
C LEU A 374 -13.84 -8.80 -1.84
N TRP A 375 -12.79 -8.78 -2.65
CA TRP A 375 -12.37 -7.73 -3.58
C TRP A 375 -11.34 -8.28 -4.57
N GLY A 376 -11.12 -7.56 -5.65
CA GLY A 376 -10.19 -7.92 -6.71
C GLY A 376 -10.79 -8.86 -7.73
N GLN A 377 -9.97 -9.69 -8.33
CA GLN A 377 -10.35 -10.57 -9.43
C GLN A 377 -10.76 -11.96 -8.94
N ALA A 378 -11.96 -12.42 -9.33
CA ALA A 378 -12.41 -13.77 -9.15
C ALA A 378 -11.69 -14.75 -10.11
N SER A 379 -11.74 -16.06 -9.81
CA SER A 379 -11.19 -17.08 -10.72
C SER A 379 -11.88 -17.13 -12.10
N SER A 380 -13.10 -16.61 -12.20
CA SER A 380 -13.83 -16.42 -13.46
C SER A 380 -13.33 -15.26 -14.32
N GLY A 381 -12.43 -14.40 -13.78
CA GLY A 381 -12.01 -13.17 -14.42
C GLY A 381 -12.85 -11.94 -14.06
N THR A 382 -14.03 -12.12 -13.45
CA THR A 382 -14.87 -10.99 -12.98
C THR A 382 -14.14 -10.20 -11.90
N VAL A 383 -14.22 -8.88 -11.96
CA VAL A 383 -13.57 -7.98 -10.99
C VAL A 383 -14.62 -7.38 -10.06
N LEU A 384 -14.37 -7.44 -8.76
CA LEU A 384 -15.02 -6.63 -7.73
C LEU A 384 -14.04 -5.52 -7.30
N PRO A 385 -14.29 -4.26 -7.69
CA PRO A 385 -13.41 -3.17 -7.29
C PRO A 385 -13.34 -3.05 -5.76
N ILE A 386 -12.13 -2.88 -5.24
CA ILE A 386 -11.92 -2.67 -3.80
C ILE A 386 -12.62 -1.39 -3.31
N ASP A 387 -12.72 -0.40 -4.19
CA ASP A 387 -13.35 0.89 -3.92
C ASP A 387 -14.85 0.75 -3.61
N ASP A 388 -15.56 -0.17 -4.27
CA ASP A 388 -16.97 -0.46 -4.00
C ASP A 388 -17.17 -1.08 -2.61
N VAL A 389 -16.27 -1.98 -2.22
CA VAL A 389 -16.29 -2.59 -0.88
C VAL A 389 -15.93 -1.55 0.19
N ALA A 390 -14.91 -0.74 -0.07
CA ALA A 390 -14.48 0.33 0.81
C ALA A 390 -15.60 1.36 1.05
N ARG A 391 -16.29 1.78 -0.02
CA ARG A 391 -17.46 2.67 0.08
C ARG A 391 -18.57 2.08 0.94
N ALA A 392 -18.88 0.81 0.76
CA ALA A 392 -19.90 0.11 1.56
C ALA A 392 -19.50 0.00 3.05
N ALA A 393 -18.20 0.01 3.34
CA ALA A 393 -17.65 0.04 4.69
C ALA A 393 -17.47 1.48 5.26
N GLY A 394 -17.74 2.52 4.47
CA GLY A 394 -17.52 3.91 4.88
C GLY A 394 -16.05 4.30 4.98
N THR A 395 -15.18 3.70 4.17
CA THR A 395 -13.74 3.94 4.15
C THR A 395 -13.18 3.99 2.72
N VAL A 396 -11.88 3.84 2.56
CA VAL A 396 -11.13 3.92 1.30
C VAL A 396 -10.34 2.65 1.03
N GLY A 397 -10.06 2.37 -0.25
CA GLY A 397 -9.32 1.15 -0.66
C GLY A 397 -7.95 1.00 0.00
N TYR A 398 -7.28 2.11 0.36
CA TYR A 398 -6.03 2.12 1.13
C TYR A 398 -6.12 1.31 2.43
N GLU A 399 -7.18 1.57 3.21
CA GLU A 399 -7.37 0.93 4.51
C GLU A 399 -7.59 -0.57 4.36
N LEU A 400 -8.42 -0.98 3.39
CA LEU A 400 -8.70 -2.40 3.17
C LEU A 400 -7.42 -3.20 2.83
N MET A 401 -6.59 -2.67 1.95
CA MET A 401 -5.35 -3.34 1.56
C MET A 401 -4.35 -3.40 2.72
N CYS A 402 -4.19 -2.29 3.45
CA CYS A 402 -3.27 -2.23 4.59
C CYS A 402 -3.74 -3.07 5.79
N ALA A 403 -5.05 -3.28 5.93
CA ALA A 403 -5.64 -4.06 7.03
C ALA A 403 -5.50 -5.57 6.85
N LEU A 404 -5.08 -6.07 5.68
CA LEU A 404 -4.92 -7.51 5.44
C LEU A 404 -4.05 -8.14 6.53
N ALA A 405 -4.63 -9.07 7.29
CA ALA A 405 -3.97 -9.66 8.44
C ALA A 405 -2.90 -10.68 8.02
N GLN A 406 -1.81 -10.77 8.78
CA GLN A 406 -0.70 -11.71 8.52
C GLN A 406 -1.13 -13.19 8.52
N ARG A 407 -2.25 -13.52 9.17
CA ARG A 407 -2.79 -14.87 9.18
C ARG A 407 -3.42 -15.29 7.84
N VAL A 408 -3.65 -14.35 6.93
CA VAL A 408 -4.15 -14.64 5.57
C VAL A 408 -2.98 -15.02 4.69
N PRO A 409 -2.91 -16.27 4.22
CA PRO A 409 -1.89 -16.69 3.30
C PRO A 409 -1.91 -15.83 2.05
N THR A 410 -0.75 -15.30 1.66
CA THR A 410 -0.61 -14.36 0.55
C THR A 410 0.47 -14.84 -0.42
N ALA A 411 0.12 -14.96 -1.69
CA ALA A 411 1.03 -15.34 -2.76
C ALA A 411 1.06 -14.27 -3.86
N ALA A 412 2.22 -14.11 -4.53
CA ALA A 412 2.34 -13.33 -5.76
C ALA A 412 2.22 -14.24 -6.99
N ILE A 413 1.61 -13.73 -8.06
CA ILE A 413 1.50 -14.38 -9.36
C ILE A 413 1.90 -13.42 -10.48
#